data_462bf1509bdfe9930ca349d59578b781
#
_entry.id   462bf1509bdfe9930ca349d59578b781
#
_cell.length_a   1.000
_cell.length_b   1.000
_cell.length_c   1.000
_cell.angle_alpha   90.00
_cell.angle_beta   90.00
_cell.angle_gamma   90.00
#
_symmetry.space_group_name_H-M   'P 1'
#
loop_
_entity.id
_entity.type
_entity.pdbx_description
1 polymer ?
#
loop_
_entity_poly.entity_id
_entity_poly.type
_entity_poly.pdbx_seq_one_letter_code
_entity_poly.pdbx_strand_id
1 'polypeptide(L)'
;HGIGLKATNATSKFMTLHAINHQISIDKSGQKFDTGGFEEYEITLNMENVIDKKIINKWPASEVEVLTKNSFKVVNTGEVITTGTRITYLPDDGPVSETDSQPVFESINWINSDLYPRFESSAFLNEGLKIQFIDERIETDDNYLVKNWHFKNGLEEYVSNVAENQTLLSKMKK
;
A
#
# COMPACT_ATOMS: atom_id res chain seq x y z
N HIS A 1 -16.77 6.95 0.48
CA HIS A 1 -15.35 6.61 0.35
C HIS A 1 -15.21 5.09 0.10
N GLY A 2 -14.08 4.61 -0.44
CA GLY A 2 -13.86 3.20 -0.81
C GLY A 2 -14.10 2.88 -2.28
N ILE A 3 -14.47 3.87 -3.09
CA ILE A 3 -14.67 3.70 -4.55
C ILE A 3 -13.36 3.33 -5.25
N GLY A 4 -12.21 3.89 -4.83
CA GLY A 4 -10.92 3.63 -5.47
C GLY A 4 -10.54 2.15 -5.49
N LEU A 5 -10.61 1.46 -4.34
CA LEU A 5 -10.30 0.03 -4.27
C LEU A 5 -11.28 -0.82 -5.11
N LYS A 6 -12.56 -0.46 -5.10
CA LYS A 6 -13.57 -1.14 -5.95
C LYS A 6 -13.30 -0.94 -7.43
N ALA A 7 -12.94 0.28 -7.84
CA ALA A 7 -12.59 0.57 -9.22
C ALA A 7 -11.32 -0.21 -9.64
N THR A 8 -10.28 -0.23 -8.81
CA THR A 8 -9.08 -1.02 -9.08
C THR A 8 -9.39 -2.50 -9.22
N ASN A 9 -10.25 -3.06 -8.35
CA ASN A 9 -10.67 -4.46 -8.47
C ASN A 9 -11.46 -4.73 -9.76
N ALA A 10 -12.43 -3.86 -10.10
CA ALA A 10 -13.25 -4.00 -11.30
C ALA A 10 -12.43 -3.92 -12.61
N THR A 11 -11.25 -3.30 -12.56
CA THR A 11 -10.33 -3.15 -13.70
C THR A 11 -9.12 -4.08 -13.63
N SER A 12 -9.17 -5.10 -12.79
CA SER A 12 -8.08 -6.06 -12.57
C SER A 12 -8.49 -7.48 -12.92
N LYS A 13 -7.59 -8.23 -13.54
CA LYS A 13 -7.74 -9.69 -13.73
C LYS A 13 -7.86 -10.40 -12.40
N PHE A 14 -7.09 -9.97 -11.42
CA PHE A 14 -7.23 -10.37 -10.03
C PHE A 14 -6.69 -9.29 -9.08
N MET A 15 -7.14 -9.35 -7.84
CA MET A 15 -6.63 -8.54 -6.75
C MET A 15 -6.54 -9.40 -5.48
N THR A 16 -5.45 -9.25 -4.74
CA THR A 16 -5.29 -9.82 -3.41
C THR A 16 -5.10 -8.70 -2.39
N LEU A 17 -5.88 -8.75 -1.34
CA LEU A 17 -5.74 -7.89 -0.17
C LEU A 17 -5.25 -8.74 0.99
N HIS A 18 -4.06 -8.44 1.49
CA HIS A 18 -3.47 -9.04 2.68
C HIS A 18 -3.37 -7.98 3.77
N ALA A 19 -3.86 -8.28 4.96
CA ALA A 19 -3.84 -7.31 6.05
C ALA A 19 -3.62 -7.94 7.42
N ILE A 20 -2.90 -7.20 8.27
CA ILE A 20 -2.76 -7.47 9.70
C ILE A 20 -3.38 -6.30 10.44
N ASN A 21 -4.46 -6.54 11.17
CA ASN A 21 -5.25 -5.51 11.84
C ASN A 21 -5.65 -5.94 13.25
N HIS A 22 -6.12 -4.97 14.03
CA HIS A 22 -6.81 -5.25 15.29
C HIS A 22 -8.01 -6.17 15.05
N GLN A 23 -8.16 -7.15 15.90
CA GLN A 23 -9.29 -8.06 15.87
C GLN A 23 -10.54 -7.37 16.43
N ILE A 24 -11.53 -7.19 15.58
CA ILE A 24 -12.81 -6.58 15.93
C ILE A 24 -13.86 -7.67 16.13
N SER A 25 -14.54 -7.65 17.25
CA SER A 25 -15.67 -8.52 17.55
C SER A 25 -16.97 -7.73 17.60
N ILE A 26 -18.10 -8.44 17.53
CA ILE A 26 -19.45 -7.85 17.60
C ILE A 26 -20.15 -8.48 18.80
N ASP A 27 -20.67 -7.67 19.71
CA ASP A 27 -21.43 -8.14 20.85
C ASP A 27 -22.87 -8.55 20.48
N LYS A 28 -23.64 -9.02 21.47
CA LYS A 28 -25.03 -9.44 21.28
C LYS A 28 -25.98 -8.31 20.89
N SER A 29 -25.58 -7.05 21.10
CA SER A 29 -26.34 -5.85 20.70
C SER A 29 -26.02 -5.39 19.27
N GLY A 30 -25.02 -6.01 18.61
CA GLY A 30 -24.52 -5.61 17.28
C GLY A 30 -23.43 -4.54 17.35
N GLN A 31 -22.94 -4.16 18.54
CA GLN A 31 -21.89 -3.17 18.69
C GLN A 31 -20.52 -3.80 18.46
N LYS A 32 -19.68 -3.11 17.64
CA LYS A 32 -18.30 -3.50 17.38
C LYS A 32 -17.39 -3.05 18.51
N PHE A 33 -16.47 -3.92 18.91
CA PHE A 33 -15.44 -3.60 19.88
C PHE A 33 -14.10 -4.25 19.51
N ASP A 34 -12.99 -3.61 19.90
CA ASP A 34 -11.65 -4.15 19.78
C ASP A 34 -11.43 -5.20 20.89
N THR A 35 -10.99 -6.38 20.53
CA THR A 35 -10.71 -7.47 21.48
C THR A 35 -9.35 -7.31 22.17
N GLY A 36 -8.50 -6.37 21.70
CA GLY A 36 -7.11 -6.24 22.11
C GLY A 36 -6.17 -7.23 21.43
N GLY A 37 -6.71 -8.12 20.60
CA GLY A 37 -5.94 -9.06 19.78
C GLY A 37 -5.74 -8.55 18.37
N PHE A 38 -5.04 -9.36 17.55
CA PHE A 38 -4.78 -9.07 16.13
C PHE A 38 -5.15 -10.28 15.27
N GLU A 39 -5.45 -9.99 14.00
CA GLU A 39 -5.66 -11.04 13.01
C GLU A 39 -4.99 -10.67 11.69
N GLU A 40 -4.44 -11.69 11.05
CA GLU A 40 -3.89 -11.64 9.69
C GLU A 40 -4.84 -12.38 8.76
N TYR A 41 -5.21 -11.75 7.68
CA TYR A 41 -6.09 -12.34 6.68
C TYR A 41 -5.72 -11.96 5.27
N GLU A 42 -6.13 -12.80 4.34
CA GLU A 42 -6.04 -12.58 2.91
C GLU A 42 -7.41 -12.71 2.27
N ILE A 43 -7.71 -11.80 1.36
CA ILE A 43 -8.92 -11.84 0.54
C ILE A 43 -8.48 -11.79 -0.91
N THR A 44 -8.90 -12.78 -1.70
CA THR A 44 -8.71 -12.80 -3.15
C THR A 44 -10.00 -12.43 -3.85
N LEU A 45 -9.88 -11.50 -4.79
CA LEU A 45 -10.98 -11.00 -5.58
C LEU A 45 -10.67 -11.18 -7.06
N ASN A 46 -11.72 -11.43 -7.85
CA ASN A 46 -11.68 -11.43 -9.30
C ASN A 46 -12.88 -10.63 -9.79
N MET A 47 -12.64 -9.55 -10.51
CA MET A 47 -13.68 -8.68 -11.07
C MET A 47 -14.79 -8.44 -10.07
N GLU A 48 -15.06 -7.88 -9.19
CA GLU A 48 -16.15 -7.64 -8.22
C GLU A 48 -16.48 -8.81 -7.25
N ASN A 49 -16.01 -10.02 -7.53
CA ASN A 49 -16.31 -11.18 -6.69
C ASN A 49 -15.22 -11.50 -5.69
N VAL A 50 -15.59 -11.78 -4.45
CA VAL A 50 -14.70 -12.43 -3.48
C VAL A 50 -14.63 -13.91 -3.82
N ILE A 51 -13.45 -14.37 -4.26
CA ILE A 51 -13.22 -15.78 -4.58
C ILE A 51 -12.86 -16.54 -3.33
N ASP A 52 -12.01 -15.96 -2.50
CA ASP A 52 -11.53 -16.60 -1.29
C ASP A 52 -11.33 -15.58 -0.17
N LYS A 53 -11.54 -16.03 1.07
CA LYS A 53 -11.23 -15.28 2.28
C LYS A 53 -10.60 -16.24 3.29
N LYS A 54 -9.33 -16.04 3.56
CA LYS A 54 -8.53 -16.87 4.44
C LYS A 54 -8.03 -16.07 5.64
N ILE A 55 -8.24 -16.62 6.84
CA ILE A 55 -7.55 -16.14 8.04
C ILE A 55 -6.25 -16.93 8.14
N ILE A 56 -5.11 -16.22 8.15
CA ILE A 56 -3.77 -16.80 8.17
C ILE A 56 -3.34 -17.02 9.62
N ASN A 57 -3.41 -15.97 10.44
CA ASN A 57 -3.04 -16.02 11.85
C ASN A 57 -4.05 -15.27 12.73
N LYS A 58 -4.13 -15.67 13.99
CA LYS A 58 -4.83 -14.93 15.04
C LYS A 58 -3.98 -14.90 16.28
N TRP A 59 -3.89 -13.73 16.88
CA TRP A 59 -3.20 -13.49 18.14
C TRP A 59 -4.20 -12.89 19.16
N PRO A 60 -4.68 -13.67 20.10
CA PRO A 60 -5.55 -13.15 21.15
C PRO A 60 -4.81 -12.13 22.04
N ALA A 61 -5.54 -11.26 22.71
CA ALA A 61 -4.97 -10.22 23.57
C ALA A 61 -3.98 -10.76 24.64
N SER A 62 -4.19 -12.02 25.09
CA SER A 62 -3.31 -12.69 26.07
C SER A 62 -1.94 -13.10 25.49
N GLU A 63 -1.79 -13.13 24.18
CA GLU A 63 -0.57 -13.56 23.48
C GLU A 63 0.23 -12.40 22.87
N VAL A 64 -0.23 -11.17 23.06
CA VAL A 64 0.40 -9.99 22.46
C VAL A 64 0.70 -8.91 23.49
N GLU A 65 1.79 -8.20 23.26
CA GLU A 65 2.18 -6.95 23.93
C GLU A 65 2.13 -5.83 22.90
N VAL A 66 1.19 -4.90 23.04
CA VAL A 66 1.05 -3.75 22.14
C VAL A 66 2.20 -2.79 22.38
N LEU A 67 3.03 -2.55 21.37
CA LEU A 67 4.18 -1.65 21.43
C LEU A 67 3.81 -0.24 20.99
N THR A 68 3.09 -0.15 19.89
CA THR A 68 2.58 1.12 19.33
C THR A 68 1.21 0.88 18.72
N LYS A 69 0.57 1.96 18.23
CA LYS A 69 -0.70 1.86 17.48
C LYS A 69 -0.63 0.88 16.30
N ASN A 70 0.56 0.72 15.71
CA ASN A 70 0.75 -0.04 14.48
C ASN A 70 1.71 -1.22 14.65
N SER A 71 2.04 -1.63 15.87
CA SER A 71 2.93 -2.77 16.10
C SER A 71 2.67 -3.44 17.43
N PHE A 72 2.89 -4.75 17.45
CA PHE A 72 2.79 -5.58 18.65
C PHE A 72 3.89 -6.64 18.65
N LYS A 73 4.19 -7.14 19.84
CA LYS A 73 5.12 -8.23 20.03
C LYS A 73 4.34 -9.48 20.43
N VAL A 74 4.62 -10.59 19.80
CA VAL A 74 4.08 -11.90 20.19
C VAL A 74 4.84 -12.40 21.42
N VAL A 75 4.14 -12.61 22.52
CA VAL A 75 4.75 -12.89 23.83
C VAL A 75 5.61 -14.15 23.80
N ASN A 76 5.14 -15.22 23.17
CA ASN A 76 5.81 -16.52 23.16
C ASN A 76 7.03 -16.58 22.27
N THR A 77 7.06 -15.84 21.15
CA THR A 77 8.16 -15.87 20.18
C THR A 77 9.08 -14.67 20.30
N GLY A 78 8.62 -13.58 20.91
CA GLY A 78 9.33 -12.31 20.95
C GLY A 78 9.31 -11.55 19.61
N GLU A 79 8.63 -12.09 18.59
CA GLU A 79 8.53 -11.49 17.26
C GLU A 79 7.76 -10.17 17.31
N VAL A 80 8.28 -9.16 16.62
CA VAL A 80 7.62 -7.85 16.48
C VAL A 80 6.96 -7.80 15.11
N ILE A 81 5.63 -7.60 15.13
CA ILE A 81 4.79 -7.55 13.94
C ILE A 81 4.24 -6.14 13.76
N THR A 82 4.33 -5.63 12.54
CA THR A 82 3.76 -4.34 12.16
C THR A 82 2.43 -4.56 11.45
N THR A 83 1.38 -3.88 11.93
CA THR A 83 0.06 -3.88 11.27
C THR A 83 0.12 -3.10 9.96
N GLY A 84 -0.74 -3.47 9.03
CA GLY A 84 -0.79 -2.80 7.73
C GLY A 84 -1.61 -3.55 6.71
N THR A 85 -1.65 -3.00 5.50
CA THR A 85 -2.35 -3.59 4.36
C THR A 85 -1.43 -3.62 3.15
N ARG A 86 -1.38 -4.78 2.49
CA ARG A 86 -0.77 -4.98 1.18
C ARG A 86 -1.87 -5.24 0.16
N ILE A 87 -1.81 -4.53 -0.95
CA ILE A 87 -2.70 -4.76 -2.08
C ILE A 87 -1.82 -5.16 -3.25
N THR A 88 -2.12 -6.33 -3.83
CA THR A 88 -1.50 -6.83 -5.04
C THR A 88 -2.58 -6.95 -6.10
N TYR A 89 -2.36 -6.44 -7.29
CA TYR A 89 -3.33 -6.54 -8.37
C TYR A 89 -2.64 -6.65 -9.72
N LEU A 90 -3.30 -7.31 -10.66
CA LEU A 90 -2.92 -7.37 -12.06
C LEU A 90 -4.01 -6.65 -12.87
N PRO A 91 -3.70 -5.48 -13.45
CA PRO A 91 -4.64 -4.78 -14.32
C PRO A 91 -5.06 -5.66 -15.51
N ASP A 92 -6.27 -5.43 -16.00
CA ASP A 92 -6.81 -6.16 -17.14
C ASP A 92 -6.40 -5.50 -18.47
N ASP A 93 -5.30 -5.99 -19.05
CA ASP A 93 -4.70 -5.51 -20.31
C ASP A 93 -4.80 -6.51 -21.47
N GLY A 94 -5.69 -7.45 -21.38
CA GLY A 94 -5.90 -8.44 -22.41
C GLY A 94 -6.81 -9.58 -21.97
N PRO A 95 -7.31 -10.39 -22.87
CA PRO A 95 -8.21 -11.48 -22.56
C PRO A 95 -7.53 -12.47 -21.60
N VAL A 96 -8.28 -12.87 -20.56
CA VAL A 96 -7.85 -13.92 -19.64
C VAL A 96 -7.98 -15.31 -20.31
N SER A 97 -8.91 -15.41 -21.28
CA SER A 97 -9.13 -16.59 -22.12
C SER A 97 -9.66 -16.18 -23.49
N GLU A 98 -9.64 -17.09 -24.45
CA GLU A 98 -10.18 -16.87 -25.80
C GLU A 98 -11.70 -16.54 -25.84
N THR A 99 -12.40 -16.74 -24.73
CA THR A 99 -13.85 -16.51 -24.58
C THR A 99 -14.16 -15.19 -23.86
N ASP A 100 -13.17 -14.46 -23.39
CA ASP A 100 -13.38 -13.25 -22.61
C ASP A 100 -13.72 -12.03 -23.48
N SER A 101 -14.44 -11.12 -22.86
CA SER A 101 -14.75 -9.79 -23.39
C SER A 101 -13.48 -8.97 -23.62
N GLN A 102 -13.64 -7.85 -24.32
CA GLN A 102 -12.55 -6.89 -24.54
C GLN A 102 -11.89 -6.49 -23.21
N PRO A 103 -10.54 -6.38 -23.17
CA PRO A 103 -9.84 -5.94 -21.99
C PRO A 103 -10.23 -4.53 -21.57
N VAL A 104 -10.13 -4.24 -20.28
CA VAL A 104 -10.42 -2.89 -19.77
C VAL A 104 -9.38 -1.88 -20.27
N PHE A 105 -8.12 -2.31 -20.41
CA PHE A 105 -7.03 -1.49 -20.92
C PHE A 105 -6.49 -2.11 -22.21
N GLU A 106 -6.29 -1.28 -23.25
CA GLU A 106 -5.66 -1.72 -24.50
C GLU A 106 -4.21 -2.17 -24.27
N SER A 107 -3.51 -1.49 -23.39
CA SER A 107 -2.16 -1.85 -22.95
C SER A 107 -1.84 -1.24 -21.60
N ILE A 108 -0.92 -1.85 -20.86
CA ILE A 108 -0.41 -1.31 -19.60
C ILE A 108 1.06 -0.97 -19.81
N ASN A 109 1.34 0.33 -19.82
CA ASN A 109 2.70 0.85 -19.88
C ASN A 109 2.98 1.69 -18.63
N TRP A 110 3.69 1.12 -17.67
CA TRP A 110 4.11 1.82 -16.48
C TRP A 110 5.33 2.69 -16.78
N ILE A 111 5.12 4.01 -16.90
CA ILE A 111 6.18 4.98 -17.18
C ILE A 111 6.57 5.65 -15.87
N ASN A 112 7.82 5.49 -15.45
CA ASN A 112 8.31 6.00 -14.17
C ASN A 112 8.20 7.54 -14.08
N SER A 113 8.43 8.27 -15.18
CA SER A 113 8.26 9.73 -15.23
C SER A 113 6.84 10.20 -14.92
N ASP A 114 5.83 9.37 -15.15
CA ASP A 114 4.43 9.71 -14.86
C ASP A 114 4.04 9.34 -13.42
N LEU A 115 4.70 8.32 -12.86
CA LEU A 115 4.45 7.84 -11.49
C LEU A 115 5.15 8.71 -10.44
N TYR A 116 6.40 9.13 -10.69
CA TYR A 116 7.21 9.85 -9.72
C TYR A 116 6.58 11.13 -9.19
N PRO A 117 6.04 12.03 -10.03
CA PRO A 117 5.40 13.25 -9.55
C PRO A 117 4.18 12.97 -8.65
N ARG A 118 3.46 11.86 -8.90
CA ARG A 118 2.31 11.45 -8.08
C ARG A 118 2.73 10.96 -6.71
N PHE A 119 3.78 10.15 -6.63
CA PHE A 119 4.32 9.68 -5.35
C PHE A 119 4.96 10.82 -4.55
N GLU A 120 5.70 11.71 -5.20
CA GLU A 120 6.27 12.90 -4.58
C GLU A 120 5.17 13.81 -4.02
N SER A 121 4.13 14.12 -4.82
CA SER A 121 2.98 14.89 -4.37
C SER A 121 2.27 14.25 -3.18
N SER A 122 2.08 12.94 -3.21
CA SER A 122 1.47 12.22 -2.09
C SER A 122 2.32 12.31 -0.82
N ALA A 123 3.64 12.28 -0.95
CA ALA A 123 4.56 12.35 0.19
C ALA A 123 4.60 13.73 0.83
N PHE A 124 4.67 14.82 0.06
CA PHE A 124 4.71 16.15 0.65
C PHE A 124 3.34 16.68 1.10
N LEU A 125 2.24 16.19 0.52
CA LEU A 125 0.89 16.54 0.98
C LEU A 125 0.48 15.80 2.27
N ASN A 126 1.19 14.74 2.64
CA ASN A 126 0.95 13.97 3.86
C ASN A 126 2.22 13.96 4.71
N GLU A 127 2.33 14.93 5.60
CA GLU A 127 3.47 15.11 6.49
C GLU A 127 3.93 13.82 7.16
N GLY A 128 5.22 13.51 7.06
CA GLY A 128 5.82 12.31 7.63
C GLY A 128 5.54 11.01 6.88
N LEU A 129 4.74 11.01 5.81
CA LEU A 129 4.51 9.83 4.97
C LEU A 129 5.82 9.44 4.27
N LYS A 130 6.17 8.16 4.38
CA LYS A 130 7.28 7.55 3.64
C LYS A 130 6.73 6.73 2.49
N ILE A 131 7.17 7.02 1.28
CA ILE A 131 6.84 6.24 0.08
C ILE A 131 8.13 5.66 -0.46
N GLN A 132 8.14 4.35 -0.68
CA GLN A 132 9.18 3.64 -1.41
C GLN A 132 8.57 3.04 -2.68
N PHE A 133 9.20 3.31 -3.81
CA PHE A 133 8.90 2.71 -5.10
C PHE A 133 10.05 1.80 -5.50
N ILE A 134 9.72 0.59 -5.91
CA ILE A 134 10.68 -0.41 -6.39
C ILE A 134 10.22 -0.82 -7.79
N ASP A 135 11.06 -0.62 -8.78
CA ASP A 135 10.81 -1.08 -10.15
C ASP A 135 11.63 -2.34 -10.41
N GLU A 136 10.98 -3.49 -10.29
CA GLU A 136 11.62 -4.80 -10.49
C GLU A 136 11.88 -5.13 -11.96
N ARG A 137 11.45 -4.27 -12.90
CA ARG A 137 11.79 -4.41 -14.34
C ARG A 137 13.20 -3.91 -14.65
N ILE A 138 13.78 -3.12 -13.75
CA ILE A 138 15.09 -2.47 -13.92
C ILE A 138 16.03 -3.05 -12.86
N GLU A 139 16.89 -3.96 -13.29
CA GLU A 139 17.96 -4.48 -12.46
C GLU A 139 19.13 -3.48 -12.40
N THR A 140 19.72 -3.33 -11.23
CA THR A 140 20.92 -2.54 -10.98
C THR A 140 21.98 -3.46 -10.37
N ASP A 141 23.23 -3.01 -10.29
CA ASP A 141 24.35 -3.82 -9.75
C ASP A 141 24.10 -4.31 -8.32
N ASP A 142 23.31 -3.57 -7.53
CA ASP A 142 23.01 -3.90 -6.13
C ASP A 142 21.62 -4.53 -5.92
N ASN A 143 20.68 -4.38 -6.85
CA ASN A 143 19.30 -4.90 -6.80
C ASN A 143 18.42 -4.25 -7.89
N TYR A 144 17.14 -3.97 -7.57
CA TYR A 144 16.21 -3.23 -8.43
C TYR A 144 16.33 -1.72 -8.27
N LEU A 145 15.77 -0.97 -9.23
CA LEU A 145 15.66 0.48 -9.11
C LEU A 145 14.74 0.86 -7.94
N VAL A 146 15.30 1.54 -6.95
CA VAL A 146 14.57 2.01 -5.76
C VAL A 146 14.56 3.52 -5.71
N LYS A 147 13.38 4.10 -5.48
CA LYS A 147 13.21 5.53 -5.21
C LYS A 147 12.37 5.75 -3.96
N ASN A 148 12.78 6.72 -3.13
CA ASN A 148 12.14 7.03 -1.86
C ASN A 148 11.74 8.49 -1.80
N TRP A 149 10.58 8.78 -1.19
CA TRP A 149 10.12 10.12 -0.85
C TRP A 149 9.71 10.17 0.61
N HIS A 150 10.17 11.19 1.30
CA HIS A 150 9.82 11.44 2.70
C HIS A 150 10.04 12.91 3.03
N PHE A 151 8.98 13.62 3.29
CA PHE A 151 8.99 15.01 3.73
C PHE A 151 8.48 15.08 5.17
N LYS A 152 9.41 15.26 6.13
CA LYS A 152 9.06 15.27 7.56
C LYS A 152 8.12 16.43 7.91
N ASN A 153 8.35 17.58 7.28
CA ASN A 153 7.55 18.80 7.44
C ASN A 153 6.63 19.03 6.23
N GLY A 154 6.34 18.00 5.47
CA GLY A 154 5.37 18.04 4.39
C GLY A 154 5.65 19.11 3.33
N LEU A 155 4.64 19.94 3.04
CA LEU A 155 4.69 20.96 1.99
C LEU A 155 5.74 22.05 2.27
N GLU A 156 5.98 22.43 3.52
CA GLU A 156 6.96 23.45 3.88
C GLU A 156 8.37 23.04 3.48
N GLU A 157 8.75 21.80 3.78
CA GLU A 157 10.04 21.23 3.40
C GLU A 157 10.18 21.14 1.87
N TYR A 158 9.12 20.71 1.17
CA TYR A 158 9.13 20.64 -0.29
C TYR A 158 9.36 22.00 -0.93
N VAL A 159 8.64 23.05 -0.50
CA VAL A 159 8.79 24.42 -1.03
C VAL A 159 10.19 24.95 -0.78
N SER A 160 10.75 24.71 0.42
CA SER A 160 12.11 25.12 0.76
C SER A 160 13.15 24.47 -0.16
N ASN A 161 13.04 23.17 -0.40
CA ASN A 161 13.92 22.43 -1.30
C ASN A 161 13.85 22.95 -2.75
N VAL A 162 12.66 23.26 -3.24
CA VAL A 162 12.46 23.82 -4.59
C VAL A 162 13.07 25.20 -4.69
N ALA A 163 12.88 26.08 -3.69
CA ALA A 163 13.42 27.42 -3.66
C ALA A 163 14.97 27.41 -3.62
N GLU A 164 15.57 26.55 -2.84
CA GLU A 164 17.03 26.39 -2.78
C GLU A 164 17.60 25.96 -4.14
N ASN A 165 17.00 24.97 -4.80
CA ASN A 165 17.41 24.49 -6.10
C ASN A 165 17.31 25.59 -7.18
N GLN A 166 16.25 26.40 -7.17
CA GLN A 166 16.10 27.53 -8.10
C GLN A 166 17.18 28.60 -7.88
N THR A 167 17.53 28.87 -6.63
CA THR A 167 18.60 29.84 -6.28
C THR A 167 19.96 29.36 -6.77
N LEU A 168 20.27 28.07 -6.65
CA LEU A 168 21.50 27.47 -7.18
C LEU A 168 21.57 27.57 -8.70
N LEU A 169 20.49 27.23 -9.41
CA LEU A 169 20.43 27.31 -10.86
C LEU A 169 20.59 28.76 -11.38
N SER A 170 20.07 29.76 -10.65
CA SER A 170 20.25 31.17 -11.02
C SER A 170 21.69 31.66 -10.86
N LYS A 171 22.43 31.11 -9.89
CA LYS A 171 23.87 31.42 -9.69
C LYS A 171 24.77 30.75 -10.69
N MET A 172 24.39 29.59 -11.22
CA MET A 172 25.19 28.88 -12.25
C MET A 172 25.05 29.49 -13.67
N LYS A 173 24.06 30.35 -13.91
CA LYS A 173 23.82 31.03 -15.18
C LYS A 173 24.50 32.39 -15.30
N LYS A 174 25.26 32.84 -14.30
CA LYS A 174 26.10 34.02 -14.29
C LYS A 174 27.55 33.62 -14.50
#